data_f50b1a4f8557fd00b49411bc3e8d923d
#
_entry.id   f50b1a4f8557fd00b49411bc3e8d923d
#
_cell.length_a   1.000
_cell.length_b   1.000
_cell.length_c   1.000
_cell.angle_alpha   90.00
_cell.angle_beta   90.00
_cell.angle_gamma   90.00
#
_symmetry.space_group_name_H-M   'P 1'
#
loop_
_entity.id
_entity.type
_entity.pdbx_description
1 polymer ?
#
loop_
_entity_poly.entity_id
_entity_poly.type
_entity_poly.pdbx_seq_one_letter_code
_entity_poly.pdbx_strand_id
1 'polypeptide(L)'
;MAYGILSEIRRNRKWVFMFPGQGSQYIGMGKEFYDTMPNAKAVIDLASEQTGLDIPALCFEENDKLNITEYTQICMLAVEAAIYQAIIDKGITPDVTAGLSLGEYGALIASGAMTMADAFAVVRKRGIYMQEAVPTGGAMTAVLGLDPQVIEDICKKTADETNSVVSVANYNCPGQIVITGEKAAVDAAAAACSEAGAKRCVPLKVSGPFHSAMLKGAGEKLADALESVEIHDIKVPYITNVTADYVKSPADVK
;
A
#
# COMPACT_ATOMS: atom_id res chain seq x y z
N MET A 1 -17.51 1.95 32.05
CA MET A 1 -16.26 2.71 32.33
C MET A 1 -15.40 2.97 31.09
N ALA A 2 -15.14 2.01 30.21
CA ALA A 2 -14.31 2.21 28.99
C ALA A 2 -14.87 3.29 28.03
N TYR A 3 -16.19 3.37 27.83
CA TYR A 3 -16.83 4.37 26.97
C TYR A 3 -16.64 5.83 27.44
N GLY A 4 -16.57 6.06 28.75
CA GLY A 4 -16.35 7.40 29.31
C GLY A 4 -14.92 7.92 29.06
N ILE A 5 -13.93 7.05 29.17
CA ILE A 5 -12.52 7.40 28.95
C ILE A 5 -12.26 7.72 27.46
N LEU A 6 -12.84 6.92 26.55
CA LEU A 6 -12.69 7.16 25.10
C LEU A 6 -13.38 8.48 24.68
N SER A 7 -14.52 8.83 25.26
CA SER A 7 -15.21 10.10 24.98
C SER A 7 -14.45 11.31 25.51
N GLU A 8 -13.75 11.20 26.62
CA GLU A 8 -12.89 12.25 27.17
C GLU A 8 -11.61 12.45 26.34
N ILE A 9 -10.97 11.36 25.93
CA ILE A 9 -9.77 11.41 25.04
C ILE A 9 -10.13 12.05 23.69
N ARG A 10 -11.37 11.84 23.19
CA ARG A 10 -11.83 12.36 21.90
C ARG A 10 -12.12 13.86 21.89
N ARG A 11 -12.39 14.49 23.02
CA ARG A 11 -12.82 15.90 23.10
C ARG A 11 -11.85 16.93 22.50
N ASN A 12 -10.55 16.56 22.34
CA ASN A 12 -9.50 17.47 21.85
C ASN A 12 -8.49 16.81 20.88
N ARG A 13 -8.75 15.62 20.33
CA ARG A 13 -7.81 14.91 19.47
C ARG A 13 -8.49 14.45 18.20
N LYS A 14 -7.82 14.67 17.05
CA LYS A 14 -8.21 14.07 15.77
C LYS A 14 -7.53 12.72 15.62
N TRP A 15 -8.27 11.76 15.06
CA TRP A 15 -7.77 10.42 14.75
C TRP A 15 -7.48 10.33 13.26
N VAL A 16 -6.25 10.06 12.91
CA VAL A 16 -5.85 9.72 11.53
C VAL A 16 -5.63 8.22 11.47
N PHE A 17 -6.35 7.54 10.59
CA PHE A 17 -6.11 6.13 10.30
C PHE A 17 -5.20 6.02 9.08
N MET A 18 -4.04 5.43 9.28
CA MET A 18 -3.03 5.24 8.25
C MET A 18 -2.88 3.75 7.96
N PHE A 19 -3.04 3.37 6.70
CA PHE A 19 -2.96 2.00 6.24
C PHE A 19 -1.60 1.77 5.57
N PRO A 20 -0.82 0.74 6.01
CA PRO A 20 0.51 0.51 5.50
C PRO A 20 0.49 -0.04 4.07
N GLY A 21 1.63 0.06 3.39
CA GLY A 21 1.85 -0.58 2.10
C GLY A 21 2.51 -1.95 2.21
N GLN A 22 2.70 -2.60 1.06
CA GLN A 22 3.42 -3.87 0.93
C GLN A 22 4.82 -3.76 1.56
N GLY A 23 5.22 -4.77 2.32
CA GLY A 23 6.45 -4.83 3.11
C GLY A 23 6.20 -4.94 4.61
N SER A 24 4.95 -4.75 5.06
CA SER A 24 4.55 -4.86 6.47
C SER A 24 3.97 -6.23 6.82
N GLN A 25 3.83 -7.15 5.85
CA GLN A 25 3.26 -8.49 6.05
C GLN A 25 4.20 -9.39 6.84
N TYR A 26 3.60 -10.26 7.64
CA TYR A 26 4.29 -11.34 8.35
C TYR A 26 3.31 -12.47 8.67
N ILE A 27 3.83 -13.69 8.83
CA ILE A 27 3.02 -14.84 9.21
C ILE A 27 2.44 -14.64 10.62
N GLY A 28 1.12 -14.81 10.75
CA GLY A 28 0.36 -14.58 11.98
C GLY A 28 -0.29 -13.20 12.04
N MET A 29 -0.07 -12.31 11.06
CA MET A 29 -0.71 -10.99 11.04
C MET A 29 -2.24 -11.12 11.05
N GLY A 30 -2.89 -10.42 12.00
CA GLY A 30 -4.35 -10.41 12.12
C GLY A 30 -4.96 -11.63 12.81
N LYS A 31 -4.17 -12.67 13.15
CA LYS A 31 -4.68 -13.92 13.73
C LYS A 31 -5.45 -13.71 15.03
N GLU A 32 -4.96 -12.87 15.93
CA GLU A 32 -5.64 -12.58 17.21
C GLU A 32 -7.03 -11.96 16.96
N PHE A 33 -7.16 -11.05 16.00
CA PHE A 33 -8.45 -10.45 15.63
C PHE A 33 -9.40 -11.50 15.04
N TYR A 34 -8.89 -12.37 14.17
CA TYR A 34 -9.66 -13.46 13.58
C TYR A 34 -10.19 -14.44 14.64
N ASP A 35 -9.35 -14.85 15.58
CA ASP A 35 -9.69 -15.85 16.60
C ASP A 35 -10.65 -15.29 17.68
N THR A 36 -10.60 -13.98 17.97
CA THR A 36 -11.28 -13.42 19.15
C THR A 36 -12.43 -12.44 18.83
N MET A 37 -12.52 -11.94 17.60
CA MET A 37 -13.48 -10.91 17.20
C MET A 37 -14.35 -11.36 16.02
N PRO A 38 -15.62 -11.75 16.22
CA PRO A 38 -16.48 -12.31 15.17
C PRO A 38 -16.61 -11.43 13.92
N ASN A 39 -16.70 -10.10 14.09
CA ASN A 39 -16.83 -9.18 12.94
C ASN A 39 -15.50 -9.07 12.16
N ALA A 40 -14.35 -9.08 12.81
CA ALA A 40 -13.05 -9.10 12.14
C ALA A 40 -12.83 -10.43 11.39
N LYS A 41 -13.27 -11.56 12.00
CA LYS A 41 -13.30 -12.85 11.32
C LYS A 41 -14.15 -12.81 10.05
N ALA A 42 -15.37 -12.28 10.13
CA ALA A 42 -16.27 -12.18 8.98
C ALA A 42 -15.66 -11.36 7.82
N VAL A 43 -14.85 -10.34 8.12
CA VAL A 43 -14.13 -9.54 7.10
C VAL A 43 -13.08 -10.38 6.37
N ILE A 44 -12.29 -11.18 7.09
CA ILE A 44 -11.29 -12.07 6.47
C ILE A 44 -11.96 -13.19 5.67
N ASP A 45 -13.07 -13.75 6.18
CA ASP A 45 -13.86 -14.76 5.48
C ASP A 45 -14.47 -14.18 4.19
N LEU A 46 -14.96 -12.92 4.21
CA LEU A 46 -15.42 -12.21 3.03
C LEU A 46 -14.30 -12.04 1.99
N ALA A 47 -13.08 -11.68 2.42
CA ALA A 47 -11.94 -11.59 1.50
C ALA A 47 -11.64 -12.94 0.84
N SER A 48 -11.75 -14.04 1.59
CA SER A 48 -11.59 -15.39 1.05
C SER A 48 -12.68 -15.71 0.00
N GLU A 49 -13.94 -15.38 0.29
CA GLU A 49 -15.06 -15.57 -0.61
C GLU A 49 -14.90 -14.76 -1.92
N GLN A 50 -14.56 -13.48 -1.81
CA GLN A 50 -14.41 -12.59 -2.96
C GLN A 50 -13.25 -12.96 -3.89
N THR A 51 -12.23 -13.63 -3.37
CA THR A 51 -10.99 -13.91 -4.12
C THR A 51 -10.79 -15.38 -4.46
N GLY A 52 -11.55 -16.28 -3.84
CA GLY A 52 -11.37 -17.73 -3.96
C GLY A 52 -10.08 -18.24 -3.31
N LEU A 53 -9.45 -17.44 -2.45
CA LEU A 53 -8.21 -17.78 -1.74
C LEU A 53 -8.53 -18.16 -0.28
N ASP A 54 -7.74 -19.06 0.28
CA ASP A 54 -7.74 -19.30 1.72
C ASP A 54 -6.85 -18.24 2.41
N ILE A 55 -7.45 -17.06 2.69
CA ILE A 55 -6.75 -15.94 3.32
C ILE A 55 -6.24 -16.30 4.72
N PRO A 56 -7.00 -17.01 5.59
CA PRO A 56 -6.49 -17.52 6.86
C PRO A 56 -5.22 -18.36 6.71
N ALA A 57 -5.21 -19.34 5.81
CA ALA A 57 -4.02 -20.18 5.60
C ALA A 57 -2.83 -19.36 5.10
N LEU A 58 -3.06 -18.42 4.14
CA LEU A 58 -2.00 -17.54 3.63
C LEU A 58 -1.42 -16.60 4.70
N CYS A 59 -2.24 -16.11 5.63
CA CYS A 59 -1.82 -15.17 6.66
C CYS A 59 -1.26 -15.84 7.92
N PHE A 60 -1.77 -17.02 8.30
CA PHE A 60 -1.54 -17.59 9.64
C PHE A 60 -0.62 -18.79 9.64
N GLU A 61 -0.41 -19.47 8.51
CA GLU A 61 0.42 -20.65 8.38
C GLU A 61 1.70 -20.31 7.60
N GLU A 62 2.80 -21.02 7.91
CA GLU A 62 4.05 -20.90 7.19
C GLU A 62 3.87 -21.31 5.72
N ASN A 63 4.23 -20.41 4.80
CA ASN A 63 4.14 -20.62 3.37
C ASN A 63 5.07 -19.67 2.58
N ASP A 64 5.36 -20.03 1.33
CA ASP A 64 6.20 -19.22 0.43
C ASP A 64 5.41 -18.15 -0.34
N LYS A 65 4.06 -18.15 -0.24
CA LYS A 65 3.19 -17.30 -1.08
C LYS A 65 3.00 -15.90 -0.52
N LEU A 66 3.01 -15.74 0.82
CA LEU A 66 2.70 -14.45 1.46
C LEU A 66 3.59 -13.30 0.96
N ASN A 67 4.82 -13.60 0.51
CA ASN A 67 5.76 -12.60 -0.01
C ASN A 67 5.70 -12.43 -1.54
N ILE A 68 4.79 -13.11 -2.24
CA ILE A 68 4.52 -12.91 -3.67
C ILE A 68 3.42 -11.85 -3.80
N THR A 69 3.67 -10.81 -4.59
CA THR A 69 2.83 -9.60 -4.65
C THR A 69 1.34 -9.88 -4.85
N GLU A 70 0.99 -10.84 -5.70
CA GLU A 70 -0.41 -11.20 -5.96
C GLU A 70 -1.16 -11.73 -4.73
N TYR A 71 -0.45 -12.33 -3.76
CA TYR A 71 -1.02 -12.77 -2.48
C TYR A 71 -0.81 -11.74 -1.38
N THR A 72 0.37 -11.11 -1.32
CA THR A 72 0.69 -10.10 -0.31
C THR A 72 -0.38 -9.02 -0.23
N GLN A 73 -0.76 -8.45 -1.38
CA GLN A 73 -1.65 -7.29 -1.40
C GLN A 73 -3.02 -7.60 -0.84
N ILE A 74 -3.63 -8.69 -1.26
CA ILE A 74 -4.96 -9.06 -0.76
C ILE A 74 -4.93 -9.53 0.69
N CYS A 75 -3.90 -10.27 1.10
CA CYS A 75 -3.73 -10.68 2.51
C CYS A 75 -3.59 -9.48 3.44
N MET A 76 -2.79 -8.49 3.06
CA MET A 76 -2.64 -7.26 3.84
C MET A 76 -3.95 -6.48 3.92
N LEU A 77 -4.61 -6.24 2.79
CA LEU A 77 -5.88 -5.49 2.80
C LEU A 77 -6.95 -6.19 3.63
N ALA A 78 -7.05 -7.52 3.58
CA ALA A 78 -7.99 -8.29 4.40
C ALA A 78 -7.74 -8.10 5.90
N VAL A 79 -6.46 -8.13 6.31
CA VAL A 79 -6.07 -7.89 7.71
C VAL A 79 -6.29 -6.44 8.12
N GLU A 80 -5.93 -5.49 7.28
CA GLU A 80 -6.18 -4.05 7.52
C GLU A 80 -7.67 -3.76 7.71
N ALA A 81 -8.53 -4.29 6.84
CA ALA A 81 -9.97 -4.14 6.93
C ALA A 81 -10.55 -4.82 8.19
N ALA A 82 -10.02 -5.98 8.58
CA ALA A 82 -10.42 -6.68 9.79
C ALA A 82 -10.04 -5.89 11.07
N ILE A 83 -8.83 -5.33 11.11
CA ILE A 83 -8.38 -4.46 12.21
C ILE A 83 -9.23 -3.19 12.24
N TYR A 84 -9.50 -2.58 11.08
CA TYR A 84 -10.39 -1.43 10.97
C TYR A 84 -11.77 -1.75 11.55
N GLN A 85 -12.38 -2.87 11.16
CA GLN A 85 -13.68 -3.32 11.69
C GLN A 85 -13.64 -3.48 13.22
N ALA A 86 -12.60 -4.11 13.75
CA ALA A 86 -12.42 -4.28 15.19
C ALA A 86 -12.34 -2.94 15.95
N ILE A 87 -11.72 -1.92 15.35
CA ILE A 87 -11.61 -0.57 15.93
C ILE A 87 -12.97 0.14 15.88
N ILE A 88 -13.71 0.03 14.77
CA ILE A 88 -15.06 0.62 14.62
C ILE A 88 -16.03 -0.01 15.61
N ASP A 89 -15.96 -1.32 15.84
CA ASP A 89 -16.80 -2.01 16.85
C ASP A 89 -16.56 -1.51 18.28
N LYS A 90 -15.40 -0.91 18.54
CA LYS A 90 -15.10 -0.21 19.80
C LYS A 90 -15.60 1.24 19.83
N GLY A 91 -16.28 1.71 18.80
CA GLY A 91 -16.78 3.08 18.68
C GLY A 91 -15.72 4.13 18.36
N ILE A 92 -14.54 3.70 17.86
CA ILE A 92 -13.46 4.60 17.46
C ILE A 92 -13.56 4.79 15.93
N THR A 93 -13.78 6.04 15.49
CA THR A 93 -13.90 6.40 14.07
C THR A 93 -12.80 7.39 13.67
N PRO A 94 -12.25 7.32 12.47
CA PRO A 94 -11.27 8.30 12.01
C PRO A 94 -11.88 9.66 11.70
N ASP A 95 -11.09 10.71 11.82
CA ASP A 95 -11.38 12.05 11.30
C ASP A 95 -10.76 12.26 9.91
N VAL A 96 -9.72 11.50 9.61
CA VAL A 96 -9.01 11.48 8.31
C VAL A 96 -8.47 10.08 8.06
N THR A 97 -8.45 9.66 6.80
CA THR A 97 -7.84 8.41 6.36
C THR A 97 -6.76 8.67 5.32
N ALA A 98 -5.70 7.86 5.35
CA ALA A 98 -4.63 7.88 4.36
C ALA A 98 -4.04 6.47 4.23
N GLY A 99 -3.43 6.16 3.10
CA GLY A 99 -2.78 4.86 2.90
C GLY A 99 -1.62 4.93 1.93
N LEU A 100 -0.60 4.10 2.16
CA LEU A 100 0.56 4.01 1.29
C LEU A 100 0.34 2.93 0.23
N SER A 101 0.29 3.30 -1.05
CA SER A 101 0.18 2.36 -2.18
C SER A 101 -1.01 1.38 -2.00
N LEU A 102 -0.77 0.13 -1.60
CA LEU A 102 -1.83 -0.83 -1.25
C LEU A 102 -2.76 -0.30 -0.17
N GLY A 103 -2.24 0.31 0.87
CA GLY A 103 -3.01 0.85 2.00
C GLY A 103 -4.03 1.91 1.59
N GLU A 104 -3.90 2.50 0.41
CA GLU A 104 -4.90 3.44 -0.13
C GLU A 104 -6.29 2.79 -0.25
N TYR A 105 -6.36 1.49 -0.56
CA TYR A 105 -7.64 0.76 -0.58
C TYR A 105 -8.23 0.59 0.83
N GLY A 106 -7.38 0.41 1.85
CA GLY A 106 -7.81 0.45 3.25
C GLY A 106 -8.37 1.82 3.64
N ALA A 107 -7.73 2.90 3.18
CA ALA A 107 -8.22 4.26 3.38
C ALA A 107 -9.53 4.53 2.64
N LEU A 108 -9.71 4.00 1.42
CA LEU A 108 -10.98 4.10 0.67
C LEU A 108 -12.12 3.35 1.36
N ILE A 109 -11.87 2.17 1.92
CA ILE A 109 -12.85 1.45 2.75
C ILE A 109 -13.23 2.31 3.97
N ALA A 110 -12.25 2.79 4.70
CA ALA A 110 -12.46 3.55 5.93
C ALA A 110 -13.09 4.93 5.69
N SER A 111 -12.88 5.54 4.52
CA SER A 111 -13.56 6.77 4.11
C SER A 111 -15.01 6.56 3.68
N GLY A 112 -15.42 5.31 3.45
CA GLY A 112 -16.73 4.93 2.91
C GLY A 112 -16.85 5.08 1.40
N ALA A 113 -15.76 5.39 0.69
CA ALA A 113 -15.75 5.56 -0.76
C ALA A 113 -15.82 4.23 -1.52
N MET A 114 -15.35 3.13 -0.93
CA MET A 114 -15.36 1.80 -1.55
C MET A 114 -15.87 0.74 -0.57
N THR A 115 -16.65 -0.23 -1.07
CA THR A 115 -17.04 -1.37 -0.24
C THR A 115 -15.86 -2.31 0.00
N MET A 116 -15.88 -3.08 1.09
CA MET A 116 -14.85 -4.12 1.33
C MET A 116 -14.82 -5.16 0.21
N ALA A 117 -15.98 -5.58 -0.28
CA ALA A 117 -16.09 -6.58 -1.35
C ALA A 117 -15.44 -6.10 -2.65
N ASP A 118 -15.73 -4.87 -3.09
CA ASP A 118 -15.13 -4.28 -4.28
C ASP A 118 -13.62 -4.10 -4.11
N ALA A 119 -13.19 -3.61 -2.95
CA ALA A 119 -11.77 -3.41 -2.65
C ALA A 119 -11.00 -4.74 -2.69
N PHE A 120 -11.53 -5.82 -2.13
CA PHE A 120 -10.91 -7.15 -2.18
C PHE A 120 -10.80 -7.67 -3.62
N ALA A 121 -11.88 -7.55 -4.40
CA ALA A 121 -11.89 -7.96 -5.80
C ALA A 121 -10.89 -7.17 -6.66
N VAL A 122 -10.82 -5.85 -6.47
CA VAL A 122 -9.89 -4.98 -7.21
C VAL A 122 -8.44 -5.24 -6.80
N VAL A 123 -8.15 -5.32 -5.50
CA VAL A 123 -6.78 -5.52 -5.01
C VAL A 123 -6.24 -6.90 -5.38
N ARG A 124 -7.10 -7.93 -5.46
CA ARG A 124 -6.69 -9.22 -6.01
C ARG A 124 -6.20 -9.08 -7.46
N LYS A 125 -6.93 -8.36 -8.30
CA LYS A 125 -6.53 -8.07 -9.69
C LYS A 125 -5.26 -7.21 -9.74
N ARG A 126 -5.18 -6.16 -8.90
CA ARG A 126 -4.01 -5.29 -8.80
C ARG A 126 -2.74 -6.10 -8.51
N GLY A 127 -2.79 -6.97 -7.52
CA GLY A 127 -1.66 -7.83 -7.15
C GLY A 127 -1.20 -8.72 -8.30
N ILE A 128 -2.13 -9.34 -9.03
CA ILE A 128 -1.87 -10.16 -10.21
C ILE A 128 -1.22 -9.30 -11.31
N TYR A 129 -1.82 -8.17 -11.69
CA TYR A 129 -1.32 -7.34 -12.77
C TYR A 129 0.09 -6.79 -12.46
N MET A 130 0.35 -6.41 -11.23
CA MET A 130 1.68 -5.95 -10.82
C MET A 130 2.72 -7.08 -10.82
N GLN A 131 2.34 -8.30 -10.42
CA GLN A 131 3.22 -9.46 -10.44
C GLN A 131 3.55 -9.90 -11.87
N GLU A 132 2.57 -9.89 -12.77
CA GLU A 132 2.73 -10.28 -14.18
C GLU A 132 3.53 -9.26 -15.00
N ALA A 133 3.42 -7.96 -14.68
CA ALA A 133 4.05 -6.90 -15.47
C ALA A 133 5.58 -7.00 -15.48
N VAL A 134 6.19 -7.30 -14.33
CA VAL A 134 7.64 -7.48 -14.22
C VAL A 134 7.93 -8.63 -13.25
N PRO A 135 7.89 -9.87 -13.71
CA PRO A 135 8.07 -11.03 -12.84
C PRO A 135 9.50 -11.14 -12.28
N THR A 136 10.48 -10.58 -12.97
CA THR A 136 11.91 -10.61 -12.56
C THR A 136 12.64 -9.37 -13.08
N GLY A 137 13.82 -9.08 -12.50
CA GLY A 137 14.72 -8.03 -13.01
C GLY A 137 14.46 -6.62 -12.52
N GLY A 138 13.39 -6.41 -11.75
CA GLY A 138 13.12 -5.14 -11.06
C GLY A 138 13.78 -5.04 -9.69
N ALA A 139 13.97 -3.81 -9.22
CA ALA A 139 14.48 -3.54 -7.87
C ALA A 139 13.92 -2.23 -7.30
N MET A 140 14.00 -2.13 -5.99
CA MET A 140 13.75 -0.88 -5.24
C MET A 140 14.82 -0.69 -4.17
N THR A 141 15.25 0.56 -3.95
CA THR A 141 16.23 0.91 -2.93
C THR A 141 15.78 2.16 -2.18
N ALA A 142 15.76 2.11 -0.86
CA ALA A 142 15.52 3.27 -0.02
C ALA A 142 16.81 4.08 0.14
N VAL A 143 16.77 5.35 -0.24
CA VAL A 143 17.86 6.34 -0.08
C VAL A 143 17.54 7.21 1.11
N LEU A 144 18.44 7.26 2.08
CA LEU A 144 18.26 8.01 3.33
C LEU A 144 19.23 9.19 3.43
N GLY A 145 18.68 10.34 3.81
CA GLY A 145 19.47 11.51 4.21
C GLY A 145 20.15 12.25 3.08
N LEU A 146 19.64 12.16 1.86
CA LEU A 146 20.04 12.94 0.70
C LEU A 146 18.89 13.84 0.25
N ASP A 147 19.24 14.97 -0.35
CA ASP A 147 18.25 15.93 -0.89
C ASP A 147 17.43 15.28 -2.02
N PRO A 148 16.09 15.48 -2.05
CA PRO A 148 15.21 14.93 -3.08
C PRO A 148 15.62 15.26 -4.51
N GLN A 149 15.97 16.51 -4.79
CA GLN A 149 16.36 16.96 -6.12
C GLN A 149 17.64 16.27 -6.59
N VAL A 150 18.59 16.08 -5.71
CA VAL A 150 19.85 15.35 -6.02
C VAL A 150 19.54 13.90 -6.41
N ILE A 151 18.61 13.24 -5.70
CA ILE A 151 18.20 11.86 -6.02
C ILE A 151 17.50 11.81 -7.38
N GLU A 152 16.60 12.75 -7.68
CA GLU A 152 15.92 12.84 -8.97
C GLU A 152 16.91 13.04 -10.12
N ASP A 153 17.85 13.96 -9.98
CA ASP A 153 18.88 14.25 -10.99
C ASP A 153 19.79 13.03 -11.22
N ILE A 154 20.17 12.30 -10.16
CA ILE A 154 20.93 11.07 -10.26
C ILE A 154 20.12 9.99 -11.01
N CYS A 155 18.85 9.78 -10.66
CA CYS A 155 18.01 8.81 -11.35
C CYS A 155 17.89 9.14 -12.84
N LYS A 156 17.62 10.40 -13.18
CA LYS A 156 17.52 10.86 -14.56
C LYS A 156 18.83 10.63 -15.33
N LYS A 157 19.95 11.09 -14.75
CA LYS A 157 21.28 10.88 -15.35
C LYS A 157 21.58 9.41 -15.58
N THR A 158 21.33 8.57 -14.58
CA THR A 158 21.58 7.11 -14.69
C THR A 158 20.69 6.49 -15.76
N ALA A 159 19.40 6.87 -15.85
CA ALA A 159 18.50 6.39 -16.88
C ALA A 159 19.00 6.75 -18.29
N ASP A 160 19.44 7.99 -18.49
CA ASP A 160 19.97 8.48 -19.77
C ASP A 160 21.28 7.77 -20.15
N GLU A 161 22.20 7.55 -19.20
CA GLU A 161 23.50 6.91 -19.44
C GLU A 161 23.39 5.41 -19.69
N THR A 162 22.44 4.72 -19.05
CA THR A 162 22.26 3.28 -19.15
C THR A 162 21.21 2.86 -20.18
N ASN A 163 20.41 3.81 -20.67
CA ASN A 163 19.20 3.59 -21.47
C ASN A 163 18.26 2.56 -20.81
N SER A 164 18.13 2.65 -19.49
CA SER A 164 17.34 1.76 -18.63
C SER A 164 16.40 2.55 -17.74
N VAL A 165 15.36 1.89 -17.22
CA VAL A 165 14.39 2.53 -16.34
C VAL A 165 14.94 2.62 -14.91
N VAL A 166 15.10 3.83 -14.40
CA VAL A 166 15.25 4.13 -12.97
C VAL A 166 14.63 5.49 -12.65
N SER A 167 13.86 5.56 -11.59
CA SER A 167 13.17 6.78 -11.16
C SER A 167 12.89 6.76 -9.66
N VAL A 168 12.43 7.90 -9.12
CA VAL A 168 11.85 7.94 -7.78
C VAL A 168 10.49 7.23 -7.79
N ALA A 169 10.28 6.34 -6.82
CA ALA A 169 9.03 5.63 -6.58
C ALA A 169 8.17 6.32 -5.50
N ASN A 170 8.81 6.64 -4.35
CA ASN A 170 8.09 7.13 -3.18
C ASN A 170 8.89 8.23 -2.47
N TYR A 171 8.19 9.28 -2.07
CA TYR A 171 8.62 10.27 -1.09
C TYR A 171 7.97 9.90 0.26
N ASN A 172 8.62 9.01 1.04
CA ASN A 172 8.00 8.45 2.24
C ASN A 172 7.91 9.44 3.40
N CYS A 173 9.00 10.19 3.63
CA CYS A 173 9.06 11.25 4.62
C CYS A 173 10.31 12.11 4.37
N PRO A 174 10.46 13.27 5.03
CA PRO A 174 11.68 14.04 4.96
C PRO A 174 12.92 13.18 5.24
N GLY A 175 13.81 13.09 4.25
CA GLY A 175 15.05 12.31 4.34
C GLY A 175 14.92 10.82 4.03
N GLN A 176 13.77 10.34 3.53
CA GLN A 176 13.63 8.98 3.02
C GLN A 176 12.86 8.95 1.70
N ILE A 177 13.57 8.58 0.64
CA ILE A 177 13.04 8.43 -0.72
C ILE A 177 13.36 7.02 -1.22
N VAL A 178 12.44 6.43 -1.96
CA VAL A 178 12.66 5.12 -2.61
C VAL A 178 12.82 5.32 -4.10
N ILE A 179 13.89 4.75 -4.66
CA ILE A 179 14.13 4.65 -6.10
C ILE A 179 13.77 3.25 -6.60
N THR A 180 13.33 3.16 -7.85
CA THR A 180 12.78 1.96 -8.47
C THR A 180 13.15 1.86 -9.94
N GLY A 181 13.15 0.64 -10.48
CA GLY A 181 13.41 0.41 -11.91
C GLY A 181 14.06 -0.93 -12.19
N GLU A 182 14.80 -1.00 -13.29
CA GLU A 182 15.62 -2.15 -13.61
C GLU A 182 16.77 -2.30 -12.63
N LYS A 183 17.00 -3.54 -12.17
CA LYS A 183 17.94 -3.81 -11.07
C LYS A 183 19.31 -3.17 -11.28
N ALA A 184 19.91 -3.31 -12.45
CA ALA A 184 21.24 -2.76 -12.74
C ALA A 184 21.27 -1.23 -12.66
N ALA A 185 20.21 -0.56 -13.17
CA ALA A 185 20.10 0.90 -13.12
C ALA A 185 19.83 1.40 -11.70
N VAL A 186 18.99 0.70 -10.92
CA VAL A 186 18.75 1.02 -9.51
C VAL A 186 20.03 0.86 -8.68
N ASP A 187 20.81 -0.21 -8.90
CA ASP A 187 22.08 -0.43 -8.21
C ASP A 187 23.09 0.69 -8.56
N ALA A 188 23.18 1.11 -9.83
CA ALA A 188 24.04 2.21 -10.26
C ALA A 188 23.61 3.55 -9.65
N ALA A 189 22.30 3.85 -9.67
CA ALA A 189 21.77 5.08 -9.07
C ALA A 189 21.99 5.10 -7.54
N ALA A 190 21.82 3.97 -6.86
CA ALA A 190 22.08 3.84 -5.43
C ALA A 190 23.56 4.08 -5.07
N ALA A 191 24.48 3.58 -5.90
CA ALA A 191 25.92 3.86 -5.75
C ALA A 191 26.23 5.36 -5.93
N ALA A 192 25.68 5.99 -6.97
CA ALA A 192 25.83 7.42 -7.20
C ALA A 192 25.19 8.28 -6.07
N CYS A 193 24.06 7.87 -5.53
CA CYS A 193 23.48 8.52 -4.33
C CYS A 193 24.39 8.41 -3.11
N SER A 194 25.06 7.26 -2.93
CA SER A 194 26.00 7.08 -1.83
C SER A 194 27.24 7.98 -1.99
N GLU A 195 27.78 8.11 -3.21
CA GLU A 195 28.89 9.03 -3.54
C GLU A 195 28.49 10.50 -3.34
N ALA A 196 27.22 10.85 -3.62
CA ALA A 196 26.67 12.18 -3.41
C ALA A 196 26.36 12.50 -1.95
N GLY A 197 26.61 11.57 -1.01
CA GLY A 197 26.50 11.80 0.43
C GLY A 197 25.22 11.27 1.08
N ALA A 198 24.49 10.34 0.45
CA ALA A 198 23.41 9.62 1.11
C ALA A 198 23.93 8.91 2.37
N LYS A 199 23.22 9.04 3.49
CA LYS A 199 23.60 8.37 4.74
C LYS A 199 23.53 6.84 4.62
N ARG A 200 22.57 6.33 3.88
CA ARG A 200 22.39 4.89 3.60
C ARG A 200 21.58 4.71 2.33
N CYS A 201 21.92 3.68 1.55
CA CYS A 201 21.11 3.12 0.49
C CYS A 201 20.78 1.67 0.87
N VAL A 202 19.49 1.35 1.07
CA VAL A 202 19.03 0.06 1.58
C VAL A 202 18.18 -0.62 0.51
N PRO A 203 18.66 -1.71 -0.12
CA PRO A 203 17.84 -2.51 -1.02
C PRO A 203 16.61 -3.07 -0.30
N LEU A 204 15.45 -2.97 -0.94
CA LEU A 204 14.19 -3.47 -0.39
C LEU A 204 13.97 -4.93 -0.85
N LYS A 205 13.40 -5.73 0.06
CA LYS A 205 13.02 -7.13 -0.24
C LYS A 205 11.65 -7.15 -0.93
N VAL A 206 11.61 -6.72 -2.20
CA VAL A 206 10.41 -6.71 -3.03
C VAL A 206 10.66 -7.43 -4.34
N SER A 207 9.61 -7.98 -4.94
CA SER A 207 9.70 -8.80 -6.16
C SER A 207 9.68 -8.00 -7.46
N GLY A 208 9.36 -6.69 -7.43
CA GLY A 208 9.19 -5.90 -8.65
C GLY A 208 9.57 -4.43 -8.51
N PRO A 209 9.69 -3.71 -9.64
CA PRO A 209 10.03 -2.29 -9.71
C PRO A 209 8.76 -1.44 -9.53
N PHE A 210 8.15 -1.52 -8.34
CA PHE A 210 6.87 -0.88 -8.09
C PHE A 210 6.96 0.64 -8.27
N HIS A 211 5.85 1.23 -8.76
CA HIS A 211 5.72 2.65 -9.04
C HIS A 211 6.71 3.18 -10.10
N SER A 212 7.19 2.33 -11.02
CA SER A 212 7.98 2.73 -12.18
C SER A 212 7.17 2.70 -13.48
N ALA A 213 7.72 3.28 -14.54
CA ALA A 213 7.16 3.21 -15.89
C ALA A 213 6.99 1.75 -16.40
N MET A 214 7.74 0.80 -15.83
CA MET A 214 7.65 -0.64 -16.18
C MET A 214 6.28 -1.24 -15.79
N LEU A 215 5.50 -0.60 -14.90
CA LEU A 215 4.18 -1.06 -14.48
C LEU A 215 3.03 -0.35 -15.23
N LYS A 216 3.31 0.43 -16.27
CA LYS A 216 2.28 1.17 -17.01
C LYS A 216 1.14 0.26 -17.49
N GLY A 217 1.45 -0.90 -18.08
CA GLY A 217 0.44 -1.85 -18.54
C GLY A 217 -0.40 -2.47 -17.40
N ALA A 218 0.18 -2.62 -16.20
CA ALA A 218 -0.59 -3.03 -15.03
C ALA A 218 -1.56 -1.92 -14.58
N GLY A 219 -1.12 -0.66 -14.65
CA GLY A 219 -1.96 0.50 -14.37
C GLY A 219 -3.17 0.61 -15.33
N GLU A 220 -2.94 0.40 -16.62
CA GLU A 220 -4.00 0.39 -17.64
C GLU A 220 -5.05 -0.70 -17.36
N LYS A 221 -4.61 -1.94 -17.10
CA LYS A 221 -5.50 -3.04 -16.71
C LYS A 221 -6.27 -2.75 -15.41
N LEU A 222 -5.64 -2.07 -14.46
CA LEU A 222 -6.27 -1.69 -13.20
C LEU A 222 -7.32 -0.60 -13.41
N ALA A 223 -7.06 0.39 -14.28
CA ALA A 223 -8.04 1.40 -14.66
C ALA A 223 -9.30 0.77 -15.24
N ASP A 224 -9.16 -0.17 -16.20
CA ASP A 224 -10.28 -0.94 -16.75
C ASP A 224 -11.05 -1.71 -15.66
N ALA A 225 -10.34 -2.31 -14.71
CA ALA A 225 -10.98 -3.02 -13.60
C ALA A 225 -11.77 -2.08 -12.66
N LEU A 226 -11.30 -0.86 -12.48
CA LEU A 226 -11.94 0.16 -11.64
C LEU A 226 -13.20 0.76 -12.29
N GLU A 227 -13.33 0.72 -13.63
CA GLU A 227 -14.53 1.24 -14.31
C GLU A 227 -15.82 0.59 -13.82
N SER A 228 -15.78 -0.71 -13.50
CA SER A 228 -16.92 -1.47 -12.98
C SER A 228 -17.19 -1.28 -11.48
N VAL A 229 -16.33 -0.56 -10.77
CA VAL A 229 -16.46 -0.34 -9.33
C VAL A 229 -17.22 0.96 -9.07
N GLU A 230 -18.23 0.90 -8.22
CA GLU A 230 -18.94 2.07 -7.75
C GLU A 230 -18.11 2.78 -6.66
N ILE A 231 -17.79 4.05 -6.89
CA ILE A 231 -17.19 4.90 -5.87
C ILE A 231 -18.30 5.72 -5.23
N HIS A 232 -18.48 5.51 -3.93
CA HIS A 232 -19.50 6.19 -3.13
C HIS A 232 -19.02 7.53 -2.60
N ASP A 233 -19.94 8.29 -2.01
CA ASP A 233 -19.61 9.56 -1.34
C ASP A 233 -18.60 9.35 -0.22
N ILE A 234 -17.59 10.21 -0.18
CA ILE A 234 -16.53 10.20 0.84
C ILE A 234 -17.12 10.73 2.16
N LYS A 235 -17.31 9.84 3.13
CA LYS A 235 -17.89 10.18 4.45
C LYS A 235 -16.85 10.68 5.44
N VAL A 236 -15.62 10.19 5.32
CA VAL A 236 -14.47 10.62 6.12
C VAL A 236 -13.42 11.17 5.16
N PRO A 237 -12.86 12.37 5.40
CA PRO A 237 -11.80 12.93 4.56
C PRO A 237 -10.69 11.94 4.29
N TYR A 238 -10.32 11.79 3.04
CA TYR A 238 -9.32 10.87 2.54
C TYR A 238 -8.20 11.62 1.84
N ILE A 239 -6.97 11.26 2.15
CA ILE A 239 -5.75 11.79 1.52
C ILE A 239 -5.22 10.76 0.53
N THR A 240 -5.12 11.15 -0.76
CA THR A 240 -4.60 10.26 -1.79
C THR A 240 -3.08 10.12 -1.72
N ASN A 241 -2.59 8.94 -2.06
CA ASN A 241 -1.16 8.64 -2.07
C ASN A 241 -0.40 9.39 -3.19
N VAL A 242 -1.07 9.75 -4.28
CA VAL A 242 -0.43 10.39 -5.45
C VAL A 242 -0.05 11.85 -5.18
N THR A 243 -0.95 12.63 -4.61
CA THR A 243 -0.75 14.07 -4.40
C THR A 243 -0.49 14.46 -2.96
N ALA A 244 -0.70 13.53 -2.01
CA ALA A 244 -0.68 13.79 -0.57
C ALA A 244 -1.66 14.92 -0.15
N ASP A 245 -2.75 15.10 -0.90
CA ASP A 245 -3.80 16.10 -0.64
C ASP A 245 -5.16 15.42 -0.50
N TYR A 246 -6.13 16.15 0.02
CA TYR A 246 -7.49 15.66 0.19
C TYR A 246 -8.19 15.43 -1.16
N VAL A 247 -8.80 14.28 -1.32
CA VAL A 247 -9.70 14.00 -2.43
C VAL A 247 -11.01 14.77 -2.21
N LYS A 248 -11.48 15.46 -3.24
CA LYS A 248 -12.60 16.40 -3.15
C LYS A 248 -13.93 15.78 -3.58
N SER A 249 -13.87 14.81 -4.47
CA SER A 249 -15.07 14.13 -4.99
C SER A 249 -14.81 12.66 -5.30
N PRO A 250 -15.86 11.82 -5.38
CA PRO A 250 -15.74 10.43 -5.83
C PRO A 250 -15.08 10.29 -7.21
N ALA A 251 -15.25 11.26 -8.10
CA ALA A 251 -14.67 11.25 -9.45
C ALA A 251 -13.14 11.38 -9.43
N ASP A 252 -12.56 11.93 -8.37
CA ASP A 252 -11.10 12.11 -8.23
C ASP A 252 -10.41 10.84 -7.67
N VAL A 253 -11.17 9.77 -7.35
CA VAL A 253 -10.63 8.51 -6.78
C VAL A 253 -10.12 7.57 -7.87
N LYS A 254 -10.68 7.58 -9.08
CA LYS A 254 -10.33 6.68 -10.21
C LYS A 254 -9.18 7.21 -11.04
#